data_bfb2bd1d2a1b389afaa726341fb4c558
#
_entry.id   bfb2bd1d2a1b389afaa726341fb4c558
#
_cell.length_a   1.000
_cell.length_b   1.000
_cell.length_c   1.000
_cell.angle_alpha   90.00
_cell.angle_beta   90.00
_cell.angle_gamma   90.00
#
_symmetry.space_group_name_H-M   'P 1'
#
loop_
_entity.id
_entity.type
_entity.pdbx_description
1 polymer ?
#
loop_
_entity_poly.entity_id
_entity_poly.type
_entity_poly.pdbx_seq_one_letter_code
_entity_poly.pdbx_strand_id
1 'polypeptide(L)'
;MKSYLSLIPISAKVHRRQNRMTIICIILAVFLVTAIFSMAEMELRSQQIRAIINYGNWHIGIKNLSDEDAAILAERPDVQAFSPYEALNYRLRDNYELGGKQVAICAVGEDFVTDIYPDGLAEGAFPDSESEVILTYNAKEALGTAIGDTVDITIPTGDIIQYTVSGFVTDTIMTDRADAIAVLMLPGPFKEICAKVQDRELTDIDMMYYVQFKDNVNIAKSIQDVKTQFNLTNDQVGEN
;
A
#
# COMPACT_ATOMS: atom_id res chain seq x y z
N MET A 1 -19.26 -72.41 -9.47
CA MET A 1 -18.67 -71.46 -10.44
C MET A 1 -17.71 -70.54 -9.65
N LYS A 2 -16.39 -70.59 -9.89
CA LYS A 2 -15.44 -69.70 -9.21
C LYS A 2 -15.65 -68.26 -9.74
N SER A 3 -15.99 -67.36 -8.89
CA SER A 3 -16.26 -65.95 -9.22
C SER A 3 -15.05 -65.30 -9.91
N TYR A 4 -15.28 -64.50 -10.95
CA TYR A 4 -14.24 -63.72 -11.65
C TYR A 4 -13.43 -62.84 -10.68
N LEU A 5 -14.00 -62.47 -9.53
CA LEU A 5 -13.32 -61.74 -8.47
C LEU A 5 -12.15 -62.52 -7.82
N SER A 6 -12.13 -63.86 -7.89
CA SER A 6 -11.00 -64.66 -7.39
C SER A 6 -9.74 -64.60 -8.29
N LEU A 7 -9.86 -64.11 -9.52
CA LEU A 7 -8.73 -63.91 -10.42
C LEU A 7 -7.92 -62.66 -10.11
N ILE A 8 -8.53 -61.66 -9.49
CA ILE A 8 -7.88 -60.39 -9.18
C ILE A 8 -6.64 -60.58 -8.27
N PRO A 9 -6.72 -61.27 -7.11
CA PRO A 9 -5.54 -61.44 -6.26
C PRO A 9 -4.47 -62.34 -6.89
N ILE A 10 -4.84 -63.29 -7.77
CA ILE A 10 -3.89 -64.15 -8.48
C ILE A 10 -3.12 -63.33 -9.53
N SER A 11 -3.81 -62.55 -10.34
CA SER A 11 -3.22 -61.64 -11.31
C SER A 11 -2.31 -60.60 -10.62
N ALA A 12 -2.75 -60.01 -9.52
CA ALA A 12 -1.95 -59.08 -8.72
C ALA A 12 -0.65 -59.67 -8.21
N LYS A 13 -0.66 -60.97 -7.84
CA LYS A 13 0.51 -61.70 -7.32
C LYS A 13 1.51 -62.04 -8.44
N VAL A 14 1.03 -62.39 -9.65
CA VAL A 14 1.85 -62.72 -10.80
C VAL A 14 2.53 -61.47 -11.36
N HIS A 15 1.81 -60.34 -11.44
CA HIS A 15 2.32 -59.07 -11.95
C HIS A 15 2.80 -58.08 -10.89
N ARG A 16 3.19 -58.59 -9.73
CA ARG A 16 3.53 -57.77 -8.54
C ARG A 16 4.58 -56.67 -8.82
N ARG A 17 5.60 -56.98 -9.61
CA ARG A 17 6.64 -56.00 -9.99
C ARG A 17 6.10 -54.90 -10.89
N GLN A 18 5.30 -55.26 -11.88
CA GLN A 18 4.69 -54.33 -12.81
C GLN A 18 3.67 -53.41 -12.10
N ASN A 19 2.81 -53.97 -11.24
CA ASN A 19 1.84 -53.21 -10.44
C ASN A 19 2.51 -52.23 -9.53
N ARG A 20 3.63 -52.61 -8.88
CA ARG A 20 4.41 -51.68 -8.04
C ARG A 20 4.96 -50.51 -8.85
N MET A 21 5.52 -50.78 -10.05
CA MET A 21 6.03 -49.74 -10.93
C MET A 21 4.91 -48.79 -11.35
N THR A 22 3.75 -49.32 -11.74
CA THR A 22 2.58 -48.51 -12.10
C THR A 22 2.11 -47.61 -10.93
N ILE A 23 2.04 -48.16 -9.72
CA ILE A 23 1.67 -47.38 -8.54
C ILE A 23 2.68 -46.24 -8.28
N ILE A 24 3.98 -46.55 -8.37
CA ILE A 24 5.02 -45.54 -8.21
C ILE A 24 4.90 -44.44 -9.27
N CYS A 25 4.67 -44.83 -10.54
CA CYS A 25 4.48 -43.84 -11.61
C CYS A 25 3.26 -42.95 -11.39
N ILE A 26 2.15 -43.51 -10.90
CA ILE A 26 0.93 -42.73 -10.55
C ILE A 26 1.22 -41.77 -9.41
N ILE A 27 1.88 -42.26 -8.34
CA ILE A 27 2.24 -41.42 -7.19
C ILE A 27 3.14 -40.24 -7.64
N LEU A 28 4.15 -40.53 -8.45
CA LEU A 28 5.06 -39.50 -8.98
C LEU A 28 4.31 -38.51 -9.87
N ALA A 29 3.42 -38.97 -10.74
CA ALA A 29 2.63 -38.11 -11.60
C ALA A 29 1.73 -37.17 -10.77
N VAL A 30 1.00 -37.70 -9.78
CA VAL A 30 0.17 -36.89 -8.88
C VAL A 30 1.02 -35.90 -8.09
N PHE A 31 2.15 -36.36 -7.55
CA PHE A 31 3.07 -35.48 -6.82
C PHE A 31 3.57 -34.33 -7.68
N LEU A 32 4.02 -34.59 -8.92
CA LEU A 32 4.48 -33.57 -9.83
C LEU A 32 3.40 -32.54 -10.17
N VAL A 33 2.20 -33.02 -10.49
CA VAL A 33 1.06 -32.14 -10.80
C VAL A 33 0.74 -31.26 -9.58
N THR A 34 0.64 -31.84 -8.40
CA THR A 34 0.36 -31.09 -7.17
C THR A 34 1.46 -30.06 -6.88
N ALA A 35 2.74 -30.46 -7.04
CA ALA A 35 3.87 -29.56 -6.82
C ALA A 35 3.83 -28.36 -7.78
N ILE A 36 3.54 -28.58 -9.05
CA ILE A 36 3.44 -27.50 -10.06
C ILE A 36 2.33 -26.52 -9.70
N PHE A 37 1.14 -27.00 -9.35
CA PHE A 37 0.03 -26.12 -8.95
C PHE A 37 0.32 -25.36 -7.65
N SER A 38 0.93 -26.01 -6.66
CA SER A 38 1.33 -25.35 -5.41
C SER A 38 2.38 -24.27 -5.65
N MET A 39 3.36 -24.51 -6.52
CA MET A 39 4.35 -23.50 -6.89
C MET A 39 3.72 -22.31 -7.62
N ALA A 40 2.79 -22.56 -8.54
CA ALA A 40 2.09 -21.50 -9.25
C ALA A 40 1.25 -20.63 -8.30
N GLU A 41 0.55 -21.26 -7.34
CA GLU A 41 -0.22 -20.52 -6.33
C GLU A 41 0.69 -19.69 -5.41
N MET A 42 1.82 -20.24 -4.96
CA MET A 42 2.80 -19.51 -4.16
C MET A 42 3.36 -18.30 -4.91
N GLU A 43 3.66 -18.44 -6.20
CA GLU A 43 4.16 -17.33 -7.02
C GLU A 43 3.12 -16.22 -7.17
N LEU A 44 1.86 -16.56 -7.45
CA LEU A 44 0.78 -15.58 -7.53
C LEU A 44 0.59 -14.82 -6.21
N ARG A 45 0.59 -15.52 -5.07
CA ARG A 45 0.49 -14.88 -3.75
C ARG A 45 1.70 -13.98 -3.47
N SER A 46 2.90 -14.43 -3.84
CA SER A 46 4.12 -13.63 -3.67
C SER A 46 4.07 -12.35 -4.50
N GLN A 47 3.55 -12.41 -5.74
CA GLN A 47 3.38 -11.23 -6.58
C GLN A 47 2.34 -10.27 -6.02
N GLN A 48 1.21 -10.76 -5.50
CA GLN A 48 0.20 -9.95 -4.83
C GLN A 48 0.77 -9.23 -3.59
N ILE A 49 1.48 -9.95 -2.73
CA ILE A 49 2.11 -9.36 -1.54
C ILE A 49 3.12 -8.27 -1.95
N ARG A 50 3.97 -8.55 -2.95
CA ARG A 50 4.91 -7.54 -3.46
C ARG A 50 4.21 -6.32 -4.05
N ALA A 51 3.11 -6.51 -4.76
CA ALA A 51 2.32 -5.40 -5.29
C ALA A 51 1.76 -4.53 -4.16
N ILE A 52 1.18 -5.13 -3.12
CA ILE A 52 0.67 -4.43 -1.94
C ILE A 52 1.79 -3.66 -1.22
N ILE A 53 2.95 -4.28 -1.01
CA ILE A 53 4.09 -3.63 -0.36
C ILE A 53 4.60 -2.44 -1.18
N ASN A 54 4.66 -2.56 -2.51
CA ASN A 54 5.25 -1.53 -3.36
C ASN A 54 4.25 -0.42 -3.74
N TYR A 55 2.97 -0.74 -3.91
CA TYR A 55 1.97 0.17 -4.46
C TYR A 55 0.81 0.47 -3.51
N GLY A 56 0.72 -0.26 -2.39
CA GLY A 56 -0.39 -0.16 -1.46
C GLY A 56 -1.59 -1.02 -1.84
N ASN A 57 -2.45 -1.30 -0.87
CA ASN A 57 -3.66 -2.09 -1.00
C ASN A 57 -4.89 -1.19 -1.19
N TRP A 58 -4.87 -0.35 -2.21
CA TRP A 58 -6.00 0.50 -2.58
C TRP A 58 -6.62 0.01 -3.89
N HIS A 59 -7.89 0.33 -4.13
CA HIS A 59 -8.61 -0.11 -5.34
C HIS A 59 -8.81 1.03 -6.32
N ILE A 60 -9.06 2.26 -5.83
CA ILE A 60 -9.17 3.45 -6.66
C ILE A 60 -8.48 4.65 -6.00
N GLY A 61 -7.89 5.50 -6.84
CA GLY A 61 -7.43 6.84 -6.49
C GLY A 61 -8.31 7.88 -7.17
N ILE A 62 -8.84 8.83 -6.42
CA ILE A 62 -9.77 9.86 -6.92
C ILE A 62 -9.09 11.23 -6.82
N LYS A 63 -9.11 11.98 -7.92
CA LYS A 63 -8.60 13.35 -8.00
C LYS A 63 -9.75 14.35 -8.02
N ASN A 64 -9.47 15.57 -7.54
CA ASN A 64 -10.39 16.71 -7.62
C ASN A 64 -11.75 16.39 -6.98
N LEU A 65 -11.76 15.74 -5.83
CA LEU A 65 -12.94 15.51 -5.01
C LEU A 65 -13.03 16.64 -3.98
N SER A 66 -14.21 17.21 -3.80
CA SER A 66 -14.43 18.22 -2.77
C SER A 66 -14.24 17.64 -1.36
N ASP A 67 -13.85 18.44 -0.38
CA ASP A 67 -13.68 17.99 1.01
C ASP A 67 -14.99 17.43 1.58
N GLU A 68 -16.16 17.95 1.15
CA GLU A 68 -17.49 17.45 1.54
C GLU A 68 -17.76 16.06 0.96
N ASP A 69 -17.49 15.87 -0.35
CA ASP A 69 -17.66 14.58 -1.02
C ASP A 69 -16.65 13.54 -0.48
N ALA A 70 -15.43 13.98 -0.15
CA ALA A 70 -14.41 13.13 0.46
C ALA A 70 -14.87 12.60 1.83
N ALA A 71 -15.48 13.45 2.66
CA ALA A 71 -16.04 13.04 3.95
C ALA A 71 -17.20 12.04 3.77
N ILE A 72 -18.09 12.28 2.79
CA ILE A 72 -19.19 11.35 2.49
C ILE A 72 -18.63 9.99 1.98
N LEU A 73 -17.59 10.03 1.16
CA LEU A 73 -16.97 8.82 0.62
C LEU A 73 -16.30 7.98 1.73
N ALA A 74 -15.63 8.64 2.66
CA ALA A 74 -14.98 7.97 3.80
C ALA A 74 -15.98 7.20 4.69
N GLU A 75 -17.20 7.73 4.85
CA GLU A 75 -18.26 7.15 5.69
C GLU A 75 -19.07 6.04 4.96
N ARG A 76 -18.76 5.71 3.73
CA ARG A 76 -19.50 4.67 3.00
C ARG A 76 -19.32 3.28 3.63
N PRO A 77 -20.41 2.48 3.73
CA PRO A 77 -20.35 1.19 4.40
C PRO A 77 -19.52 0.13 3.67
N ASP A 78 -19.25 0.31 2.38
CA ASP A 78 -18.42 -0.56 1.54
C ASP A 78 -16.93 -0.19 1.53
N VAL A 79 -16.57 0.97 2.09
CA VAL A 79 -15.19 1.42 2.24
C VAL A 79 -14.55 0.79 3.49
N GLN A 80 -13.35 0.28 3.35
CA GLN A 80 -12.52 -0.28 4.41
C GLN A 80 -11.54 0.77 4.94
N ALA A 81 -10.82 1.43 4.01
CA ALA A 81 -9.85 2.47 4.32
C ALA A 81 -9.95 3.61 3.30
N PHE A 82 -9.70 4.82 3.80
CA PHE A 82 -9.74 6.05 3.01
C PHE A 82 -8.63 6.98 3.46
N SER A 83 -7.80 7.42 2.52
CA SER A 83 -6.72 8.34 2.85
C SER A 83 -6.53 9.40 1.80
N PRO A 84 -6.44 10.69 2.20
CA PRO A 84 -5.87 11.72 1.35
C PRO A 84 -4.41 11.37 1.04
N TYR A 85 -3.95 11.77 -0.14
CA TYR A 85 -2.59 11.62 -0.59
C TYR A 85 -2.20 12.74 -1.52
N GLU A 86 -1.08 13.38 -1.25
CA GLU A 86 -0.36 14.24 -2.18
C GLU A 86 1.12 14.29 -1.80
N ALA A 87 2.00 14.57 -2.76
CA ALA A 87 3.42 14.58 -2.51
C ALA A 87 4.13 15.79 -3.17
N LEU A 88 4.93 16.49 -2.38
CA LEU A 88 5.88 17.48 -2.84
C LEU A 88 7.27 16.84 -2.96
N ASN A 89 7.99 17.26 -3.99
CA ASN A 89 9.38 16.85 -4.21
C ASN A 89 9.62 15.33 -4.29
N TYR A 90 8.65 14.56 -4.76
CA TYR A 90 8.76 13.09 -4.89
C TYR A 90 10.05 12.67 -5.64
N ARG A 91 10.50 13.46 -6.60
CA ARG A 91 11.72 13.20 -7.39
C ARG A 91 12.98 13.84 -6.81
N LEU A 92 12.91 14.45 -5.63
CA LEU A 92 14.02 15.10 -4.92
C LEU A 92 14.79 16.08 -5.81
N ARG A 93 14.08 16.99 -6.48
CA ARG A 93 14.68 17.99 -7.39
C ARG A 93 14.65 19.41 -6.81
N ASP A 94 13.73 19.65 -5.89
CA ASP A 94 13.51 20.95 -5.27
C ASP A 94 14.13 20.99 -3.87
N ASN A 95 14.40 22.20 -3.35
CA ASN A 95 15.08 22.41 -2.08
C ASN A 95 14.14 22.23 -0.86
N TYR A 96 13.63 21.02 -0.70
CA TYR A 96 13.02 20.61 0.57
C TYR A 96 14.06 19.81 1.34
N GLU A 97 14.47 20.31 2.51
CA GLU A 97 15.58 19.72 3.26
C GLU A 97 15.21 19.43 4.72
N LEU A 98 15.73 18.33 5.23
CA LEU A 98 15.69 17.93 6.63
C LEU A 98 17.12 17.55 7.05
N GLY A 99 17.71 18.30 7.98
CA GLY A 99 19.08 18.06 8.43
C GLY A 99 20.12 18.11 7.30
N GLY A 100 19.90 18.96 6.29
CA GLY A 100 20.78 19.09 5.12
C GLY A 100 20.65 17.99 4.07
N LYS A 101 19.63 17.14 4.18
CA LYS A 101 19.28 16.11 3.18
C LYS A 101 17.99 16.49 2.48
N GLN A 102 17.94 16.27 1.17
CA GLN A 102 16.70 16.45 0.42
C GLN A 102 15.66 15.42 0.83
N VAL A 103 14.42 15.89 1.00
CA VAL A 103 13.29 15.06 1.42
C VAL A 103 12.08 15.23 0.49
N ALA A 104 11.27 14.19 0.42
CA ALA A 104 9.90 14.28 -0.09
C ALA A 104 8.98 14.62 1.08
N ILE A 105 7.95 15.44 0.85
CA ILE A 105 6.92 15.75 1.85
C ILE A 105 5.60 15.22 1.33
N CYS A 106 4.92 14.40 2.14
CA CYS A 106 3.69 13.73 1.75
C CYS A 106 2.58 14.02 2.74
N ALA A 107 1.41 14.41 2.22
CA ALA A 107 0.19 14.44 3.01
C ALA A 107 -0.46 13.06 2.99
N VAL A 108 -0.82 12.54 4.15
CA VAL A 108 -1.49 11.25 4.30
C VAL A 108 -2.50 11.27 5.45
N GLY A 109 -3.47 10.36 5.42
CA GLY A 109 -4.31 10.02 6.56
C GLY A 109 -3.78 8.81 7.31
N GLU A 110 -4.35 8.49 8.47
CA GLU A 110 -3.94 7.34 9.29
C GLU A 110 -4.08 6.01 8.55
N ASP A 111 -5.20 5.81 7.84
CA ASP A 111 -5.47 4.60 7.05
C ASP A 111 -4.40 4.34 5.99
N PHE A 112 -3.64 5.37 5.60
CA PHE A 112 -2.55 5.21 4.64
C PHE A 112 -1.44 4.29 5.17
N VAL A 113 -1.07 4.44 6.43
CA VAL A 113 0.03 3.71 7.06
C VAL A 113 -0.42 2.45 7.83
N THR A 114 -1.73 2.27 8.02
CA THR A 114 -2.30 1.13 8.74
C THR A 114 -2.93 0.09 7.81
N ASP A 115 -3.69 0.53 6.81
CA ASP A 115 -4.53 -0.33 5.96
C ASP A 115 -4.09 -0.33 4.50
N ILE A 116 -3.85 0.84 3.90
CA ILE A 116 -3.42 0.96 2.50
C ILE A 116 -2.00 0.42 2.34
N TYR A 117 -1.10 0.74 3.25
CA TYR A 117 0.20 0.11 3.38
C TYR A 117 0.24 -0.68 4.69
N PRO A 118 -0.25 -1.91 4.71
CA PRO A 118 -0.24 -2.75 5.91
C PRO A 118 1.20 -2.91 6.39
N ASP A 119 1.41 -2.78 7.70
CA ASP A 119 2.73 -2.72 8.34
C ASP A 119 3.57 -1.49 7.91
N GLY A 120 2.92 -0.44 7.41
CA GLY A 120 3.58 0.80 7.03
C GLY A 120 4.20 1.53 8.22
N LEU A 121 3.53 1.58 9.35
CA LEU A 121 4.04 2.17 10.59
C LEU A 121 5.00 1.20 11.28
N ALA A 122 6.30 1.54 11.29
CA ALA A 122 7.35 0.70 11.87
C ALA A 122 7.56 0.94 13.37
N GLU A 123 7.52 2.21 13.83
CA GLU A 123 7.66 2.60 15.24
C GLU A 123 6.83 3.85 15.54
N GLY A 124 6.36 4.00 16.79
CA GLY A 124 5.65 5.19 17.25
C GLY A 124 4.17 5.18 16.93
N ALA A 125 3.61 6.35 16.66
CA ALA A 125 2.21 6.56 16.35
C ALA A 125 2.02 7.50 15.17
N PHE A 126 0.83 7.44 14.55
CA PHE A 126 0.42 8.43 13.55
C PHE A 126 0.29 9.83 14.23
N PRO A 127 0.58 10.96 13.54
CA PRO A 127 0.46 12.29 14.10
C PRO A 127 -0.94 12.58 14.65
N ASP A 128 -1.00 12.99 15.93
CA ASP A 128 -2.22 13.43 16.58
C ASP A 128 -2.45 14.94 16.42
N SER A 129 -1.42 15.68 16.01
CA SER A 129 -1.45 17.13 15.85
C SER A 129 -0.77 17.60 14.56
N GLU A 130 -1.12 18.80 14.13
CA GLU A 130 -0.53 19.45 12.95
C GLU A 130 0.96 19.80 13.10
N SER A 131 1.49 19.75 14.31
CA SER A 131 2.90 19.96 14.63
C SER A 131 3.73 18.68 14.66
N GLU A 132 3.14 17.54 14.33
CA GLU A 132 3.80 16.24 14.33
C GLU A 132 3.97 15.69 12.91
N VAL A 133 5.02 14.89 12.74
CA VAL A 133 5.34 14.22 11.48
C VAL A 133 5.85 12.80 11.73
N ILE A 134 5.66 11.94 10.73
CA ILE A 134 6.31 10.63 10.64
C ILE A 134 7.42 10.72 9.60
N LEU A 135 8.54 10.06 9.85
CA LEU A 135 9.66 9.96 8.91
C LEU A 135 9.80 8.53 8.38
N THR A 136 10.39 8.36 7.22
CA THR A 136 10.86 7.04 6.79
C THR A 136 11.96 6.54 7.73
N TYR A 137 12.02 5.23 7.95
CA TYR A 137 12.86 4.61 8.98
C TYR A 137 14.36 4.90 8.80
N ASN A 138 14.81 5.04 7.55
CA ASN A 138 16.18 5.41 7.22
C ASN A 138 16.58 6.81 7.75
N ALA A 139 15.63 7.69 8.04
CA ALA A 139 15.90 8.98 8.67
C ALA A 139 16.51 8.84 10.06
N LYS A 140 16.11 7.80 10.80
CA LYS A 140 16.61 7.51 12.15
C LYS A 140 18.13 7.37 12.18
N GLU A 141 18.69 6.60 11.24
CA GLU A 141 20.14 6.41 11.12
C GLU A 141 20.81 7.61 10.42
N ALA A 142 20.19 8.11 9.35
CA ALA A 142 20.77 9.15 8.51
C ALA A 142 20.87 10.52 9.20
N LEU A 143 19.98 10.82 10.15
CA LEU A 143 19.90 12.10 10.88
C LEU A 143 20.17 11.94 12.38
N GLY A 144 20.18 10.71 12.89
CA GLY A 144 20.33 10.45 14.33
C GLY A 144 19.08 10.89 15.13
N THR A 145 17.89 10.92 14.51
CA THR A 145 16.65 11.40 15.14
C THR A 145 15.86 10.26 15.77
N ALA A 146 15.10 10.58 16.83
CA ALA A 146 14.25 9.66 17.57
C ALA A 146 12.82 10.23 17.74
N ILE A 147 11.90 9.36 18.16
CA ILE A 147 10.53 9.78 18.49
C ILE A 147 10.59 10.81 19.63
N GLY A 148 9.84 11.91 19.46
CA GLY A 148 9.81 13.04 20.37
C GLY A 148 10.85 14.13 20.08
N ASP A 149 11.80 13.90 19.17
CA ASP A 149 12.73 14.93 18.76
C ASP A 149 12.03 15.99 17.88
N THR A 150 12.53 17.21 17.95
CA THR A 150 12.14 18.29 17.05
C THR A 150 13.05 18.29 15.83
N VAL A 151 12.45 18.40 14.65
CA VAL A 151 13.15 18.45 13.37
C VAL A 151 12.77 19.71 12.61
N ASP A 152 13.74 20.27 11.89
CA ASP A 152 13.61 21.50 11.09
C ASP A 152 13.50 21.13 9.63
N ILE A 153 12.37 21.44 8.99
CA ILE A 153 12.16 21.30 7.56
C ILE A 153 12.37 22.65 6.89
N THR A 154 13.36 22.72 6.00
CA THR A 154 13.57 23.89 5.14
C THR A 154 12.79 23.69 3.84
N ILE A 155 11.99 24.68 3.46
CA ILE A 155 11.21 24.67 2.22
C ILE A 155 11.85 25.61 1.18
N PRO A 156 11.50 25.52 -0.13
CA PRO A 156 12.14 26.29 -1.20
C PRO A 156 12.11 27.81 -1.05
N THR A 157 11.19 28.37 -0.27
CA THR A 157 11.14 29.79 0.08
C THR A 157 12.27 30.22 1.01
N GLY A 158 12.99 29.29 1.63
CA GLY A 158 13.99 29.50 2.66
C GLY A 158 13.44 29.51 4.08
N ASP A 159 12.13 29.37 4.25
CA ASP A 159 11.52 29.25 5.58
C ASP A 159 11.86 27.91 6.21
N ILE A 160 11.98 27.93 7.53
CA ILE A 160 12.18 26.74 8.37
C ILE A 160 10.94 26.51 9.20
N ILE A 161 10.40 25.29 9.11
CA ILE A 161 9.22 24.88 9.87
C ILE A 161 9.62 23.72 10.80
N GLN A 162 9.23 23.85 12.06
CA GLN A 162 9.56 22.85 13.09
C GLN A 162 8.42 21.88 13.30
N TYR A 163 8.78 20.57 13.36
CA TYR A 163 7.86 19.51 13.67
C TYR A 163 8.44 18.56 14.72
N THR A 164 7.58 17.87 15.44
CA THR A 164 7.96 16.80 16.37
C THR A 164 7.79 15.45 15.67
N VAL A 165 8.76 14.57 15.81
CA VAL A 165 8.70 13.22 15.24
C VAL A 165 7.79 12.34 16.10
N SER A 166 6.65 11.90 15.58
CA SER A 166 5.71 11.00 16.27
C SER A 166 5.97 9.52 15.99
N GLY A 167 6.63 9.21 14.86
CA GLY A 167 6.89 7.82 14.48
C GLY A 167 7.76 7.67 13.25
N PHE A 168 7.95 6.43 12.86
CA PHE A 168 8.69 6.03 11.67
C PHE A 168 7.88 5.04 10.83
N VAL A 169 7.90 5.21 9.50
CA VAL A 169 7.31 4.30 8.53
C VAL A 169 8.39 3.51 7.80
N THR A 170 8.02 2.40 7.18
CA THR A 170 8.95 1.58 6.38
C THR A 170 9.51 2.38 5.20
N ASP A 171 10.77 2.13 4.83
CA ASP A 171 11.49 2.90 3.80
C ASP A 171 10.93 2.76 2.38
N THR A 172 10.09 1.76 2.14
CA THR A 172 9.46 1.52 0.84
C THR A 172 8.28 2.44 0.54
N ILE A 173 7.82 3.20 1.55
CA ILE A 173 6.68 4.09 1.40
C ILE A 173 7.17 5.44 0.86
N MET A 174 6.55 5.94 -0.22
CA MET A 174 6.61 7.32 -0.71
C MET A 174 7.88 7.77 -1.42
N THR A 175 8.83 6.91 -1.74
CA THR A 175 10.01 7.31 -2.51
C THR A 175 10.32 6.29 -3.60
N ASP A 176 10.79 6.77 -4.74
CA ASP A 176 11.32 5.93 -5.82
C ASP A 176 12.80 5.51 -5.59
N ARG A 177 13.40 5.98 -4.49
CA ARG A 177 14.80 5.75 -4.12
C ARG A 177 14.90 5.23 -2.69
N ALA A 178 15.57 4.11 -2.53
CA ALA A 178 15.75 3.46 -1.24
C ALA A 178 16.53 4.28 -0.20
N ASP A 179 17.30 5.29 -0.64
CA ASP A 179 18.08 6.19 0.22
C ASP A 179 17.36 7.52 0.51
N ALA A 180 16.19 7.73 -0.07
CA ALA A 180 15.43 8.96 0.11
C ALA A 180 14.69 8.97 1.45
N ILE A 181 14.62 10.14 2.06
CA ILE A 181 13.82 10.38 3.26
C ILE A 181 12.49 10.98 2.82
N ALA A 182 11.39 10.45 3.32
CA ALA A 182 10.09 11.08 3.22
C ALA A 182 9.62 11.54 4.60
N VAL A 183 8.94 12.69 4.59
CA VAL A 183 8.25 13.27 5.73
C VAL A 183 6.75 13.13 5.45
N LEU A 184 6.04 12.40 6.28
CA LEU A 184 4.59 12.22 6.17
C LEU A 184 3.92 13.09 7.24
N MET A 185 2.90 13.81 6.85
CA MET A 185 2.17 14.74 7.73
C MET A 185 0.68 14.76 7.42
N LEU A 186 -0.08 15.38 8.31
CA LEU A 186 -1.50 15.63 8.09
C LEU A 186 -1.73 16.56 6.90
N PRO A 187 -2.90 16.50 6.24
CA PRO A 187 -3.23 17.37 5.10
C PRO A 187 -3.17 18.88 5.40
N GLY A 188 -3.53 19.31 6.62
CA GLY A 188 -3.51 20.72 7.01
C GLY A 188 -2.15 21.38 6.82
N PRO A 189 -1.10 20.97 7.56
CA PRO A 189 0.25 21.52 7.42
C PRO A 189 0.85 21.33 6.02
N PHE A 190 0.51 20.24 5.32
CA PHE A 190 0.93 20.06 3.94
C PHE A 190 0.36 21.13 3.01
N LYS A 191 -0.95 21.40 3.08
CA LYS A 191 -1.62 22.45 2.30
C LYS A 191 -1.01 23.83 2.61
N GLU A 192 -0.64 24.13 3.86
CA GLU A 192 0.07 25.37 4.22
C GLU A 192 1.44 25.50 3.54
N ILE A 193 2.22 24.41 3.49
CA ILE A 193 3.49 24.38 2.77
C ILE A 193 3.27 24.61 1.27
N CYS A 194 2.30 23.92 0.66
CA CYS A 194 1.95 24.11 -0.73
C CYS A 194 1.56 25.56 -1.05
N ALA A 195 0.70 26.15 -0.24
CA ALA A 195 0.25 27.53 -0.39
C ALA A 195 1.42 28.51 -0.40
N LYS A 196 2.34 28.36 0.58
CA LYS A 196 3.54 29.20 0.68
C LYS A 196 4.49 29.05 -0.53
N VAL A 197 4.74 27.81 -0.98
CA VAL A 197 5.70 27.54 -2.04
C VAL A 197 5.15 27.89 -3.42
N GLN A 198 3.84 27.69 -3.63
CA GLN A 198 3.19 27.87 -4.93
C GLN A 198 2.51 29.25 -5.06
N ASP A 199 2.49 30.06 -4.01
CA ASP A 199 1.77 31.33 -3.94
C ASP A 199 0.28 31.17 -4.34
N ARG A 200 -0.39 30.18 -3.71
CA ARG A 200 -1.78 29.79 -3.97
C ARG A 200 -2.61 29.82 -2.70
N GLU A 201 -3.92 29.93 -2.84
CA GLU A 201 -4.85 29.79 -1.73
C GLU A 201 -4.93 28.31 -1.28
N LEU A 202 -5.18 28.09 0.01
CA LEU A 202 -5.29 26.74 0.60
C LEU A 202 -6.39 25.89 -0.08
N THR A 203 -7.47 26.55 -0.51
CA THR A 203 -8.62 25.92 -1.18
C THR A 203 -8.30 25.44 -2.61
N ASP A 204 -7.22 25.97 -3.22
CA ASP A 204 -6.81 25.63 -4.57
C ASP A 204 -5.83 24.45 -4.64
N ILE A 205 -5.57 23.82 -3.49
CA ILE A 205 -4.66 22.68 -3.39
C ILE A 205 -5.48 21.40 -3.41
N ASP A 206 -5.50 20.79 -4.59
CA ASP A 206 -6.16 19.50 -4.80
C ASP A 206 -5.39 18.37 -4.13
N MET A 207 -6.15 17.42 -3.57
CA MET A 207 -5.62 16.18 -3.01
C MET A 207 -6.14 15.01 -3.83
N MET A 208 -5.34 13.96 -3.94
CA MET A 208 -5.83 12.65 -4.38
C MET A 208 -6.30 11.87 -3.16
N TYR A 209 -7.32 11.03 -3.33
CA TYR A 209 -7.85 10.18 -2.27
C TYR A 209 -7.76 8.73 -2.67
N TYR A 210 -7.03 7.94 -1.89
CA TYR A 210 -6.99 6.49 -2.04
C TYR A 210 -8.13 5.83 -1.27
N VAL A 211 -8.78 4.88 -1.92
CA VAL A 211 -9.91 4.14 -1.36
C VAL A 211 -9.64 2.65 -1.46
N GLN A 212 -9.78 1.97 -0.33
CA GLN A 212 -9.82 0.53 -0.24
C GLN A 212 -11.23 0.09 0.10
N PHE A 213 -11.81 -0.79 -0.70
CA PHE A 213 -13.11 -1.39 -0.41
C PHE A 213 -12.93 -2.66 0.43
N LYS A 214 -13.98 -3.05 1.15
CA LYS A 214 -14.01 -4.28 1.94
C LYS A 214 -13.96 -5.52 1.06
N ASP A 215 -13.31 -6.59 1.53
CA ASP A 215 -13.15 -7.84 0.78
C ASP A 215 -14.47 -8.55 0.42
N ASN A 216 -15.54 -8.29 1.19
CA ASN A 216 -16.84 -8.94 1.04
C ASN A 216 -17.79 -8.24 0.06
N VAL A 217 -17.33 -7.21 -0.64
CA VAL A 217 -18.12 -6.45 -1.62
C VAL A 217 -17.69 -6.74 -3.05
N ASN A 218 -18.55 -6.42 -4.01
CA ASN A 218 -18.17 -6.46 -5.42
C ASN A 218 -17.46 -5.15 -5.79
N ILE A 219 -16.12 -5.20 -5.84
CA ILE A 219 -15.26 -4.03 -6.06
C ILE A 219 -15.62 -3.29 -7.34
N ALA A 220 -15.85 -3.99 -8.47
CA ALA A 220 -16.21 -3.36 -9.74
C ALA A 220 -17.54 -2.59 -9.64
N LYS A 221 -18.51 -3.14 -8.89
CA LYS A 221 -19.77 -2.47 -8.64
C LYS A 221 -19.58 -1.25 -7.73
N SER A 222 -18.82 -1.39 -6.64
CA SER A 222 -18.52 -0.27 -5.72
C SER A 222 -17.83 0.88 -6.45
N ILE A 223 -16.89 0.60 -7.33
CA ILE A 223 -16.24 1.61 -8.19
C ILE A 223 -17.29 2.34 -9.05
N GLN A 224 -18.18 1.61 -9.71
CA GLN A 224 -19.21 2.21 -10.55
C GLN A 224 -20.22 3.04 -9.74
N ASP A 225 -20.60 2.56 -8.56
CA ASP A 225 -21.49 3.25 -7.63
C ASP A 225 -20.85 4.56 -7.15
N VAL A 226 -19.55 4.58 -6.81
CA VAL A 226 -18.79 5.79 -6.45
C VAL A 226 -18.72 6.75 -7.62
N LYS A 227 -18.35 6.30 -8.82
CA LYS A 227 -18.34 7.14 -10.03
C LYS A 227 -19.69 7.81 -10.29
N THR A 228 -20.77 7.08 -10.09
CA THR A 228 -22.13 7.58 -10.32
C THR A 228 -22.57 8.55 -9.22
N GLN A 229 -22.29 8.21 -7.95
CA GLN A 229 -22.70 9.02 -6.80
C GLN A 229 -22.09 10.42 -6.81
N PHE A 230 -20.79 10.50 -7.13
CA PHE A 230 -20.02 11.75 -7.12
C PHE A 230 -19.83 12.34 -8.53
N ASN A 231 -20.53 11.80 -9.54
CA ASN A 231 -20.46 12.24 -10.94
C ASN A 231 -19.01 12.37 -11.47
N LEU A 232 -18.17 11.38 -11.15
CA LEU A 232 -16.76 11.38 -11.50
C LEU A 232 -16.54 10.92 -12.95
N THR A 233 -15.61 11.58 -13.61
CA THR A 233 -15.14 11.18 -14.94
C THR A 233 -14.06 10.09 -14.85
N ASN A 234 -13.82 9.38 -15.95
CA ASN A 234 -12.75 8.36 -15.95
C ASN A 234 -11.35 8.95 -15.75
N ASP A 235 -11.13 10.22 -16.08
CA ASP A 235 -9.84 10.90 -15.89
C ASP A 235 -9.57 11.27 -14.43
N GLN A 236 -10.64 11.33 -13.61
CA GLN A 236 -10.53 11.59 -12.18
C GLN A 236 -10.27 10.34 -11.36
N VAL A 237 -10.52 9.15 -11.90
CA VAL A 237 -10.44 7.88 -11.18
C VAL A 237 -9.35 7.00 -11.79
N GLY A 238 -8.30 6.74 -11.01
CA GLY A 238 -7.28 5.73 -11.29
C GLY A 238 -7.63 4.42 -10.58
N GLU A 239 -7.42 3.29 -11.22
CA GLU A 239 -7.57 1.95 -10.64
C GLU A 239 -6.18 1.32 -10.41
N ASN A 240 -6.01 0.56 -9.30
CA ASN A 240 -4.75 -0.11 -8.96
C ASN A 240 -4.67 -1.51 -9.56
#